data_b1158035e95b7c5b170ffd21e279871f
#
_entry.id   b1158035e95b7c5b170ffd21e279871f
#
_cell.length_a   1.000
_cell.length_b   1.000
_cell.length_c   1.000
_cell.angle_alpha   90.00
_cell.angle_beta   90.00
_cell.angle_gamma   90.00
#
_symmetry.space_group_name_H-M   'P 1'
#
loop_
_entity.id
_entity.type
_entity.pdbx_description
1 polymer ?
#
loop_
_entity_poly.entity_id
_entity_poly.type
_entity_poly.pdbx_seq_one_letter_code
_entity_poly.pdbx_strand_id
1 'polypeptide(L)'
;MTTPFYSQNDISIYNSDCLDYLKTLPDNSIKFTLTSPPYDDIRDYNGYSFLFEDIARELWRTTNVGGVIAWNVADATVKGSETGTSMRQALYFMSLGFRLHDTMIYAKKNPMPASVSSKRYHQAWEYIFILSKDAPETFNPLMVKAKYGHLEANMKHRGKDGEIKYTKTKRNEFTKVRNIFEYRIGGGHSTKDKVAFGHPALMPEQLAHDMIITWTNEGDAVFDPFTGAGTTAKMCLLSHRKFHGTELSLAYCELIKTRIELTLNPPVAIEKPKKDKIIKMAIPDLIEFAHTVEIDPTTDTAIIRG
;
A
#
# COMPACT_ATOMS: atom_id res chain seq x y z
N MET A 1 7.28 -23.44 18.41
CA MET A 1 6.78 -22.66 17.25
C MET A 1 5.38 -22.19 17.60
N THR A 2 5.12 -20.91 17.43
CA THR A 2 3.77 -20.35 17.68
C THR A 2 2.82 -20.87 16.60
N THR A 3 1.66 -21.40 16.97
CA THR A 3 0.65 -21.86 16.02
C THR A 3 -0.02 -20.63 15.39
N PRO A 4 -0.12 -20.54 14.05
CA PRO A 4 -0.82 -19.43 13.43
C PRO A 4 -2.32 -19.46 13.74
N PHE A 5 -2.93 -18.30 13.93
CA PHE A 5 -4.38 -18.13 14.01
C PHE A 5 -5.05 -18.56 12.70
N TYR A 6 -4.43 -18.24 11.58
CA TYR A 6 -4.88 -18.62 10.24
C TYR A 6 -3.67 -18.94 9.35
N SER A 7 -3.77 -20.01 8.55
CA SER A 7 -2.74 -20.35 7.56
C SER A 7 -3.37 -21.03 6.36
N GLN A 8 -3.28 -20.42 5.20
CA GLN A 8 -3.74 -20.95 3.91
C GLN A 8 -2.96 -20.31 2.76
N ASN A 9 -2.64 -21.08 1.73
CA ASN A 9 -1.98 -20.62 0.49
C ASN A 9 -0.73 -19.75 0.77
N ASP A 10 0.16 -20.23 1.63
CA ASP A 10 1.39 -19.53 2.04
C ASP A 10 1.15 -18.18 2.77
N ILE A 11 -0.07 -17.91 3.22
CA ILE A 11 -0.43 -16.75 4.04
C ILE A 11 -0.66 -17.22 5.47
N SER A 12 0.15 -16.74 6.41
CA SER A 12 0.05 -17.08 7.84
C SER A 12 -0.12 -15.84 8.69
N ILE A 13 -1.16 -15.84 9.52
CA ILE A 13 -1.51 -14.75 10.45
C ILE A 13 -1.37 -15.27 11.87
N TYR A 14 -0.68 -14.51 12.72
CA TYR A 14 -0.50 -14.83 14.13
C TYR A 14 -1.22 -13.80 14.99
N ASN A 15 -2.14 -14.26 15.85
CA ASN A 15 -2.71 -13.38 16.88
C ASN A 15 -1.72 -13.30 18.04
N SER A 16 -0.83 -12.33 17.97
CA SER A 16 0.29 -12.19 18.90
C SER A 16 0.81 -10.75 18.90
N ASP A 17 1.42 -10.36 20.01
CA ASP A 17 2.31 -9.20 20.01
C ASP A 17 3.48 -9.43 19.05
N CYS A 18 3.85 -8.39 18.29
CA CYS A 18 4.88 -8.50 17.25
C CYS A 18 6.27 -8.73 17.85
N LEU A 19 6.58 -8.14 19.01
CA LEU A 19 7.87 -8.32 19.68
C LEU A 19 8.02 -9.75 20.19
N ASP A 20 6.97 -10.32 20.76
CA ASP A 20 6.98 -11.71 21.23
C ASP A 20 7.13 -12.68 20.06
N TYR A 21 6.45 -12.40 18.94
CA TYR A 21 6.61 -13.21 17.72
C TYR A 21 8.02 -13.09 17.14
N LEU A 22 8.54 -11.88 16.99
CA LEU A 22 9.89 -11.64 16.46
C LEU A 22 10.97 -12.39 17.25
N LYS A 23 10.87 -12.44 18.59
CA LYS A 23 11.78 -13.21 19.45
C LYS A 23 11.79 -14.71 19.16
N THR A 24 10.74 -15.26 18.55
CA THR A 24 10.69 -16.67 18.15
C THR A 24 11.37 -16.96 16.80
N LEU A 25 11.62 -15.92 16.01
CA LEU A 25 12.20 -16.07 14.69
C LEU A 25 13.73 -16.22 14.78
N PRO A 26 14.34 -17.02 13.89
CA PRO A 26 15.79 -17.11 13.77
C PRO A 26 16.42 -15.78 13.33
N ASP A 27 17.70 -15.61 13.64
CA ASP A 27 18.50 -14.52 13.08
C ASP A 27 18.54 -14.63 11.56
N ASN A 28 18.53 -13.49 10.86
CA ASN A 28 18.64 -13.42 9.40
C ASN A 28 17.61 -14.33 8.69
N SER A 29 16.34 -14.26 9.06
CA SER A 29 15.25 -15.09 8.53
C SER A 29 14.22 -14.31 7.70
N ILE A 30 14.20 -12.98 7.78
CA ILE A 30 13.25 -12.11 7.09
C ILE A 30 13.94 -11.43 5.91
N LYS A 31 13.48 -11.68 4.70
CA LYS A 31 14.00 -11.04 3.48
C LYS A 31 13.41 -9.65 3.24
N PHE A 32 12.10 -9.50 3.45
CA PHE A 32 11.42 -8.23 3.25
C PHE A 32 10.35 -8.00 4.31
N THR A 33 10.38 -6.81 4.91
CA THR A 33 9.32 -6.31 5.80
C THR A 33 8.64 -5.12 5.15
N LEU A 34 7.31 -5.17 5.02
CA LEU A 34 6.48 -4.03 4.64
C LEU A 34 5.50 -3.74 5.75
N THR A 35 5.56 -2.55 6.31
CA THR A 35 4.69 -2.23 7.44
C THR A 35 4.41 -0.74 7.59
N SER A 36 3.30 -0.45 8.26
CA SER A 36 2.92 0.87 8.76
C SER A 36 2.66 0.72 10.27
N PRO A 37 3.63 1.09 11.13
CA PRO A 37 3.50 0.94 12.57
C PRO A 37 2.42 1.86 13.13
N PRO A 38 2.02 1.71 14.38
CA PRO A 38 1.24 2.72 15.09
C PRO A 38 1.96 4.09 15.03
N TYR A 39 1.23 5.14 14.61
CA TYR A 39 1.78 6.50 14.53
C TYR A 39 1.51 7.22 15.84
N ASP A 40 2.51 7.41 16.68
CA ASP A 40 2.39 8.04 17.99
C ASP A 40 1.12 7.59 18.76
N ASP A 41 0.64 8.35 19.69
CA ASP A 41 -0.64 8.10 20.38
C ASP A 41 -1.86 8.67 19.61
N ILE A 42 -1.79 8.77 18.27
CA ILE A 42 -2.89 9.31 17.45
C ILE A 42 -4.15 8.45 17.56
N ARG A 43 -4.00 7.17 17.93
CA ARG A 43 -5.10 6.20 18.04
C ARG A 43 -4.96 5.39 19.30
N ASP A 44 -6.09 5.14 19.95
CA ASP A 44 -6.16 4.18 21.05
C ASP A 44 -6.03 2.75 20.48
N TYR A 45 -4.94 2.09 20.79
CA TYR A 45 -4.68 0.68 20.49
C TYR A 45 -5.00 -0.21 21.72
N ASN A 46 -6.11 0.07 22.43
CA ASN A 46 -6.58 -0.71 23.59
C ASN A 46 -5.56 -0.77 24.74
N GLY A 47 -4.81 0.32 24.99
CA GLY A 47 -3.85 0.42 26.09
C GLY A 47 -2.51 -0.27 25.87
N TYR A 48 -2.21 -0.75 24.65
CA TYR A 48 -0.89 -1.31 24.33
C TYR A 48 0.14 -0.24 24.05
N SER A 49 1.32 -0.38 24.66
CA SER A 49 2.47 0.50 24.42
C SER A 49 3.26 0.03 23.19
N PHE A 50 3.61 0.97 22.31
CA PHE A 50 4.48 0.68 21.18
C PHE A 50 5.97 0.75 21.57
N LEU A 51 6.57 -0.41 21.82
CA LEU A 51 7.98 -0.55 22.22
C LEU A 51 8.89 -0.50 20.97
N PHE A 52 8.95 0.66 20.33
CA PHE A 52 9.64 0.84 19.06
C PHE A 52 11.10 0.34 19.06
N GLU A 53 11.89 0.71 20.09
CA GLU A 53 13.31 0.39 20.11
C GLU A 53 13.56 -1.12 20.23
N ASP A 54 12.75 -1.85 21.01
CA ASP A 54 12.85 -3.30 21.13
C ASP A 54 12.48 -3.99 19.83
N ILE A 55 11.39 -3.53 19.19
CA ILE A 55 10.95 -4.02 17.89
C ILE A 55 12.02 -3.76 16.82
N ALA A 56 12.62 -2.57 16.80
CA ALA A 56 13.67 -2.23 15.85
C ALA A 56 14.93 -3.10 16.03
N ARG A 57 15.31 -3.42 17.28
CA ARG A 57 16.42 -4.36 17.58
C ARG A 57 16.12 -5.77 17.06
N GLU A 58 14.91 -6.27 17.30
CA GLU A 58 14.52 -7.58 16.79
C GLU A 58 14.39 -7.60 15.25
N LEU A 59 13.89 -6.53 14.64
CA LEU A 59 13.90 -6.39 13.17
C LEU A 59 15.32 -6.38 12.61
N TRP A 60 16.29 -5.73 13.30
CA TRP A 60 17.70 -5.80 12.90
C TRP A 60 18.22 -7.23 12.98
N ARG A 61 17.96 -7.94 14.08
CA ARG A 61 18.42 -9.31 14.29
C ARG A 61 17.83 -10.25 13.20
N THR A 62 16.54 -10.16 12.96
CA THR A 62 15.81 -11.09 12.08
C THR A 62 15.92 -10.78 10.60
N THR A 63 16.19 -9.53 10.21
CA THR A 63 16.39 -9.18 8.79
C THR A 63 17.65 -9.83 8.23
N ASN A 64 17.55 -10.46 7.06
CA ASN A 64 18.67 -11.06 6.33
C ASN A 64 19.69 -10.00 5.94
N VAL A 65 20.95 -10.42 5.74
CA VAL A 65 21.92 -9.62 4.97
C VAL A 65 21.37 -9.46 3.55
N GLY A 66 21.29 -8.23 3.06
CA GLY A 66 20.62 -7.88 1.81
C GLY A 66 19.11 -7.75 1.91
N GLY A 67 18.53 -8.04 3.09
CA GLY A 67 17.11 -7.85 3.36
C GLY A 67 16.72 -6.38 3.50
N VAL A 68 15.44 -6.08 3.28
CA VAL A 68 14.90 -4.72 3.21
C VAL A 68 13.68 -4.56 4.12
N ILE A 69 13.56 -3.39 4.74
CA ILE A 69 12.36 -2.93 5.43
C ILE A 69 11.82 -1.71 4.70
N ALA A 70 10.57 -1.74 4.27
CA ALA A 70 9.80 -0.58 3.84
C ALA A 70 8.94 -0.11 5.03
N TRP A 71 9.41 0.92 5.72
CA TRP A 71 8.80 1.47 6.93
C TRP A 71 7.98 2.70 6.58
N ASN A 72 6.65 2.54 6.47
CA ASN A 72 5.73 3.63 6.16
C ASN A 72 5.28 4.32 7.44
N VAL A 73 5.62 5.59 7.60
CA VAL A 73 5.36 6.34 8.82
C VAL A 73 5.08 7.82 8.54
N ALA A 74 4.23 8.42 9.37
CA ALA A 74 3.99 9.86 9.41
C ALA A 74 4.07 10.38 10.86
N ASP A 75 4.18 11.70 11.00
CA ASP A 75 4.21 12.36 12.29
C ASP A 75 2.83 12.84 12.71
N ALA A 76 2.53 12.75 14.01
CA ALA A 76 1.41 13.47 14.60
C ALA A 76 1.69 14.97 14.68
N THR A 77 0.63 15.76 14.70
CA THR A 77 0.71 17.19 15.06
C THR A 77 0.11 17.39 16.45
N VAL A 78 0.96 17.67 17.42
CA VAL A 78 0.57 17.90 18.82
C VAL A 78 0.85 19.35 19.20
N LYS A 79 -0.17 20.06 19.68
CA LYS A 79 -0.08 21.50 20.08
C LYS A 79 0.57 22.38 18.99
N GLY A 80 0.29 22.09 17.72
CA GLY A 80 0.80 22.88 16.60
C GLY A 80 2.24 22.54 16.16
N SER A 81 2.87 21.49 16.71
CA SER A 81 4.18 20.99 16.31
C SER A 81 4.08 19.55 15.81
N GLU A 82 4.80 19.20 14.76
CA GLU A 82 5.01 17.81 14.39
C GLU A 82 5.88 17.12 15.45
N THR A 83 5.60 15.84 15.69
CA THR A 83 6.32 15.06 16.71
C THR A 83 7.75 14.76 16.31
N GLY A 84 8.04 14.67 15.02
CA GLY A 84 9.34 14.24 14.49
C GLY A 84 9.68 12.76 14.79
N THR A 85 8.67 11.96 15.11
CA THR A 85 8.82 10.55 15.44
C THR A 85 9.36 9.76 14.25
N SER A 86 8.88 10.06 13.04
CA SER A 86 9.34 9.42 11.80
C SER A 86 10.86 9.53 11.65
N MET A 87 11.40 10.74 11.86
CA MET A 87 12.84 11.01 11.74
C MET A 87 13.63 10.30 12.85
N ARG A 88 13.13 10.32 14.11
CA ARG A 88 13.79 9.61 15.22
C ARG A 88 13.84 8.11 14.96
N GLN A 89 12.77 7.53 14.44
CA GLN A 89 12.72 6.11 14.09
C GLN A 89 13.74 5.77 13.00
N ALA A 90 13.81 6.55 11.92
CA ALA A 90 14.80 6.34 10.87
C ALA A 90 16.24 6.42 11.39
N LEU A 91 16.56 7.44 12.20
CA LEU A 91 17.88 7.59 12.81
C LEU A 91 18.21 6.46 13.78
N TYR A 92 17.24 5.97 14.54
CA TYR A 92 17.44 4.84 15.44
C TYR A 92 17.75 3.55 14.67
N PHE A 93 17.01 3.24 13.60
CA PHE A 93 17.34 2.12 12.72
C PHE A 93 18.76 2.21 12.16
N MET A 94 19.18 3.40 11.75
CA MET A 94 20.54 3.64 11.27
C MET A 94 21.57 3.39 12.40
N SER A 95 21.28 3.77 13.63
CA SER A 95 22.17 3.53 14.78
C SER A 95 22.34 2.04 15.12
N LEU A 96 21.37 1.20 14.76
CA LEU A 96 21.46 -0.26 14.87
C LEU A 96 22.30 -0.90 13.76
N GLY A 97 22.61 -0.16 12.69
CA GLY A 97 23.42 -0.62 11.56
C GLY A 97 22.67 -0.73 10.23
N PHE A 98 21.36 -0.49 10.18
CA PHE A 98 20.65 -0.39 8.90
C PHE A 98 21.18 0.77 8.06
N ARG A 99 21.28 0.57 6.77
CA ARG A 99 21.46 1.66 5.80
C ARG A 99 20.10 2.26 5.50
N LEU A 100 19.99 3.58 5.57
CA LEU A 100 18.85 4.28 4.94
C LEU A 100 19.13 4.28 3.43
N HIS A 101 18.62 3.24 2.75
CA HIS A 101 18.89 3.00 1.33
C HIS A 101 18.20 4.03 0.44
N ASP A 102 16.94 4.37 0.73
CA ASP A 102 16.19 5.42 0.04
C ASP A 102 15.14 6.03 0.99
N THR A 103 14.77 7.26 0.73
CA THR A 103 13.62 7.93 1.35
C THR A 103 12.57 8.16 0.28
N MET A 104 11.54 7.33 0.28
CA MET A 104 10.42 7.45 -0.64
C MET A 104 9.29 8.26 -0.01
N ILE A 105 8.49 8.89 -0.85
CA ILE A 105 7.31 9.66 -0.43
C ILE A 105 6.05 8.95 -0.95
N TYR A 106 5.18 8.58 -0.03
CA TYR A 106 3.81 8.24 -0.35
C TYR A 106 2.96 9.50 -0.40
N ALA A 107 2.67 10.00 -1.59
CA ALA A 107 1.85 11.19 -1.81
C ALA A 107 0.36 10.82 -1.98
N LYS A 108 -0.50 11.52 -1.25
CA LYS A 108 -1.97 11.34 -1.26
C LYS A 108 -2.57 12.27 -2.31
N LYS A 109 -3.15 11.73 -3.39
CA LYS A 109 -3.78 12.54 -4.45
C LYS A 109 -5.00 13.33 -3.98
N ASN A 110 -5.66 12.85 -2.92
CA ASN A 110 -6.86 13.45 -2.34
C ASN A 110 -6.72 13.50 -0.80
N PRO A 111 -5.75 14.30 -0.28
CA PRO A 111 -5.54 14.42 1.17
C PRO A 111 -6.75 15.04 1.85
N MET A 112 -6.91 14.73 3.15
CA MET A 112 -7.91 15.44 3.98
C MET A 112 -7.56 16.92 4.05
N PRO A 113 -8.52 17.82 3.84
CA PRO A 113 -8.27 19.25 3.90
C PRO A 113 -7.93 19.68 5.34
N ALA A 114 -6.90 20.50 5.49
CA ALA A 114 -6.68 21.22 6.74
C ALA A 114 -7.74 22.31 6.91
N SER A 115 -8.08 22.64 8.16
CA SER A 115 -8.97 23.77 8.45
C SER A 115 -8.42 25.07 7.84
N VAL A 116 -9.29 25.91 7.32
CA VAL A 116 -8.94 27.23 6.77
C VAL A 116 -8.24 28.11 7.81
N SER A 117 -8.58 27.97 9.10
CA SER A 117 -7.93 28.67 10.22
C SER A 117 -6.56 28.06 10.59
N SER A 118 -6.20 26.91 10.07
CA SER A 118 -4.90 26.28 10.32
C SER A 118 -3.79 27.08 9.64
N LYS A 119 -2.66 27.25 10.34
CA LYS A 119 -1.43 27.80 9.76
C LYS A 119 -0.58 26.71 9.09
N ARG A 120 -1.20 25.65 8.56
CA ARG A 120 -0.55 24.50 7.91
C ARG A 120 -1.23 24.20 6.58
N TYR A 121 -0.45 23.72 5.64
CA TYR A 121 -0.96 23.11 4.41
C TYR A 121 -1.61 21.75 4.71
N HIS A 122 -2.35 21.21 3.73
CA HIS A 122 -2.90 19.85 3.83
C HIS A 122 -1.78 18.83 3.97
N GLN A 123 -1.92 17.90 4.92
CA GLN A 123 -0.97 16.79 5.08
C GLN A 123 -1.18 15.80 3.92
N ALA A 124 -0.38 15.93 2.89
CA ALA A 124 -0.57 15.26 1.61
C ALA A 124 0.40 14.08 1.38
N TRP A 125 1.24 13.74 2.34
CA TRP A 125 2.23 12.68 2.16
C TRP A 125 2.64 12.02 3.47
N GLU A 126 3.28 10.84 3.34
CA GLU A 126 3.92 10.09 4.41
C GLU A 126 5.30 9.63 3.92
N TYR A 127 6.22 9.38 4.85
CA TYR A 127 7.51 8.77 4.53
C TYR A 127 7.36 7.27 4.31
N ILE A 128 8.15 6.73 3.38
CA ILE A 128 8.48 5.31 3.33
C ILE A 128 10.00 5.23 3.38
N PHE A 129 10.53 4.93 4.55
CA PHE A 129 11.96 4.71 4.71
C PHE A 129 12.30 3.31 4.23
N ILE A 130 13.17 3.23 3.23
CA ILE A 130 13.72 1.97 2.75
C ILE A 130 15.03 1.73 3.49
N LEU A 131 14.96 0.82 4.44
CA LEU A 131 16.07 0.44 5.30
C LEU A 131 16.61 -0.91 4.84
N SER A 132 17.92 -1.06 4.72
CA SER A 132 18.52 -2.34 4.30
C SER A 132 19.65 -2.78 5.22
N LYS A 133 19.71 -4.08 5.45
CA LYS A 133 20.87 -4.70 6.13
C LYS A 133 21.89 -5.06 5.06
N ASP A 134 22.92 -4.22 4.90
CA ASP A 134 23.83 -4.17 3.76
C ASP A 134 23.15 -3.72 2.45
N ALA A 135 23.74 -3.99 1.28
CA ALA A 135 23.13 -3.66 -0.01
C ALA A 135 21.94 -4.56 -0.29
N PRO A 136 20.78 -4.02 -0.74
CA PRO A 136 19.63 -4.84 -1.09
C PRO A 136 19.97 -5.94 -2.09
N GLU A 137 19.55 -7.18 -1.79
CA GLU A 137 19.73 -8.32 -2.70
C GLU A 137 18.79 -8.25 -3.89
N THR A 138 17.55 -7.83 -3.67
CA THR A 138 16.51 -7.77 -4.69
C THR A 138 16.05 -6.33 -4.91
N PHE A 139 16.03 -5.92 -6.18
CA PHE A 139 15.44 -4.66 -6.59
C PHE A 139 14.87 -4.78 -8.01
N ASN A 140 13.56 -4.85 -8.12
CA ASN A 140 12.80 -4.91 -9.37
C ASN A 140 12.12 -3.54 -9.61
N PRO A 141 12.79 -2.57 -10.23
CA PRO A 141 12.26 -1.22 -10.34
C PRO A 141 11.00 -1.18 -11.20
N LEU A 142 10.00 -0.44 -10.75
CA LEU A 142 8.87 -0.09 -11.58
C LEU A 142 9.34 0.81 -12.72
N MET A 143 8.93 0.48 -13.95
CA MET A 143 9.36 1.16 -15.16
C MET A 143 8.20 1.88 -15.84
N VAL A 144 8.46 3.06 -16.36
CA VAL A 144 7.50 3.82 -17.17
C VAL A 144 8.12 4.19 -18.52
N LYS A 145 7.26 4.35 -19.52
CA LYS A 145 7.73 4.79 -20.85
C LYS A 145 8.33 6.20 -20.75
N ALA A 146 9.57 6.35 -21.18
CA ALA A 146 10.24 7.64 -21.17
C ALA A 146 9.66 8.56 -22.25
N LYS A 147 9.32 9.80 -21.87
CA LYS A 147 8.70 10.79 -22.79
C LYS A 147 9.52 11.01 -24.07
N TYR A 148 10.83 10.89 -23.99
CA TYR A 148 11.78 11.13 -25.10
C TYR A 148 12.69 9.92 -25.34
N GLY A 149 12.25 8.71 -25.01
CA GLY A 149 13.06 7.48 -25.04
C GLY A 149 13.48 7.02 -26.44
N HIS A 150 12.90 7.59 -27.50
CA HIS A 150 13.25 7.28 -28.89
C HIS A 150 14.26 8.26 -29.51
N LEU A 151 14.63 9.33 -28.77
CA LEU A 151 15.49 10.40 -29.28
C LEU A 151 16.94 10.19 -28.87
N GLU A 152 17.86 10.55 -29.76
CA GLU A 152 19.25 10.76 -29.41
C GLU A 152 19.41 12.06 -28.61
N ALA A 153 20.29 12.04 -27.63
CA ALA A 153 20.60 13.20 -26.83
C ALA A 153 22.11 13.39 -26.70
N ASN A 154 22.54 14.63 -26.78
CA ASN A 154 23.87 15.00 -26.36
C ASN A 154 23.89 15.14 -24.84
N MET A 155 24.43 14.14 -24.12
CA MET A 155 24.60 14.18 -22.68
C MET A 155 25.81 15.04 -22.34
N LYS A 156 25.59 16.06 -21.50
CA LYS A 156 26.65 16.93 -20.98
C LYS A 156 27.21 16.32 -19.70
N HIS A 157 28.46 15.99 -19.71
CA HIS A 157 29.21 15.52 -18.55
C HIS A 157 30.17 16.61 -18.09
N ARG A 158 30.17 16.95 -16.81
CA ARG A 158 31.14 17.84 -16.22
C ARG A 158 32.13 17.01 -15.39
N GLY A 159 33.39 16.99 -15.80
CA GLY A 159 34.45 16.34 -15.05
C GLY A 159 34.72 17.03 -13.71
N LYS A 160 35.45 16.36 -12.81
CA LYS A 160 35.87 16.95 -11.51
C LYS A 160 36.79 18.17 -11.69
N ASP A 161 37.47 18.24 -12.83
CA ASP A 161 38.31 19.35 -13.31
C ASP A 161 37.51 20.54 -13.89
N GLY A 162 36.18 20.41 -13.96
CA GLY A 162 35.29 21.41 -14.55
C GLY A 162 35.15 21.33 -16.07
N GLU A 163 35.88 20.47 -16.79
CA GLU A 163 35.74 20.28 -18.22
C GLU A 163 34.35 19.73 -18.58
N ILE A 164 33.82 20.21 -19.69
CA ILE A 164 32.51 19.79 -20.20
C ILE A 164 32.74 18.91 -21.42
N LYS A 165 32.30 17.64 -21.30
CA LYS A 165 32.31 16.70 -22.43
C LYS A 165 30.88 16.38 -22.85
N TYR A 166 30.64 16.27 -24.15
CA TYR A 166 29.36 15.88 -24.71
C TYR A 166 29.46 14.48 -25.30
N THR A 167 28.55 13.60 -24.89
CA THR A 167 28.47 12.23 -25.43
C THR A 167 27.11 12.03 -26.08
N LYS A 168 27.08 11.60 -27.34
CA LYS A 168 25.83 11.17 -27.98
C LYS A 168 25.39 9.87 -27.35
N THR A 169 24.16 9.86 -26.82
CA THR A 169 23.58 8.68 -26.18
C THR A 169 22.15 8.51 -26.67
N LYS A 170 21.79 7.30 -27.04
CA LYS A 170 20.38 6.95 -27.29
C LYS A 170 19.69 6.83 -25.94
N ARG A 171 18.60 7.55 -25.75
CA ARG A 171 17.81 7.48 -24.53
C ARG A 171 17.10 6.15 -24.44
N ASN A 172 17.03 5.59 -23.23
CA ASN A 172 16.27 4.36 -22.99
C ASN A 172 14.78 4.59 -23.24
N GLU A 173 14.09 3.61 -23.81
CA GLU A 173 12.65 3.65 -24.05
C GLU A 173 11.85 3.69 -22.74
N PHE A 174 12.37 3.04 -21.71
CA PHE A 174 11.79 3.01 -20.37
C PHE A 174 12.73 3.64 -19.35
N THR A 175 12.16 4.25 -18.33
CA THR A 175 12.89 4.81 -17.20
C THR A 175 12.24 4.35 -15.89
N LYS A 176 13.02 4.30 -14.79
CA LYS A 176 12.49 4.04 -13.46
C LYS A 176 11.49 5.13 -13.07
N VAL A 177 10.43 4.75 -12.35
CA VAL A 177 9.58 5.73 -11.67
C VAL A 177 10.40 6.53 -10.65
N ARG A 178 9.90 7.70 -10.28
CA ARG A 178 10.50 8.53 -9.22
C ARG A 178 10.18 7.92 -7.86
N ASN A 179 10.95 8.27 -6.83
CA ASN A 179 10.70 7.85 -5.44
C ASN A 179 9.56 8.64 -4.74
N ILE A 180 8.69 9.28 -5.51
CA ILE A 180 7.43 9.88 -5.07
C ILE A 180 6.31 9.10 -5.71
N PHE A 181 5.58 8.34 -4.90
CA PHE A 181 4.49 7.48 -5.32
C PHE A 181 3.16 8.11 -4.96
N GLU A 182 2.29 8.25 -5.92
CA GLU A 182 1.02 8.96 -5.76
C GLU A 182 -0.17 8.01 -5.82
N TYR A 183 -0.93 7.91 -4.72
CA TYR A 183 -2.12 7.07 -4.64
C TYR A 183 -3.34 7.87 -4.15
N ARG A 184 -4.53 7.44 -4.56
CA ARG A 184 -5.77 7.91 -3.96
C ARG A 184 -6.04 7.17 -2.67
N ILE A 185 -6.59 7.86 -1.67
CA ILE A 185 -6.94 7.31 -0.37
C ILE A 185 -8.46 7.31 -0.14
N GLY A 186 -8.88 6.59 0.91
CA GLY A 186 -10.27 6.52 1.34
C GLY A 186 -11.05 5.36 0.75
N GLY A 187 -12.32 5.28 1.12
CA GLY A 187 -13.20 4.19 0.73
C GLY A 187 -13.33 4.02 -0.78
N GLY A 188 -13.13 2.78 -1.26
CA GLY A 188 -13.17 2.44 -2.68
C GLY A 188 -11.93 2.83 -3.49
N HIS A 189 -10.96 3.54 -2.89
CA HIS A 189 -9.67 3.89 -3.50
C HIS A 189 -8.51 3.15 -2.88
N SER A 190 -8.39 3.11 -1.54
CA SER A 190 -7.36 2.31 -0.84
C SER A 190 -7.59 0.82 -1.06
N THR A 191 -8.83 0.38 -1.02
CA THR A 191 -9.29 -0.98 -1.34
C THR A 191 -10.74 -0.94 -1.82
N LYS A 192 -11.16 -1.96 -2.55
CA LYS A 192 -12.57 -2.21 -2.89
C LYS A 192 -13.26 -3.14 -1.89
N ASP A 193 -12.52 -3.75 -0.98
CA ASP A 193 -13.04 -4.69 0.00
C ASP A 193 -13.79 -3.95 1.10
N LYS A 194 -15.10 -4.04 1.10
CA LYS A 194 -15.94 -3.38 2.11
C LYS A 194 -15.65 -3.87 3.53
N VAL A 195 -15.27 -5.13 3.69
CA VAL A 195 -14.91 -5.73 4.98
C VAL A 195 -13.73 -4.99 5.63
N ALA A 196 -12.80 -4.48 4.84
CA ALA A 196 -11.64 -3.74 5.35
C ALA A 196 -11.97 -2.34 5.90
N PHE A 197 -13.15 -1.78 5.56
CA PHE A 197 -13.55 -0.43 6.02
C PHE A 197 -13.80 -0.34 7.53
N GLY A 198 -13.88 -1.47 8.23
CA GLY A 198 -13.89 -1.53 9.69
C GLY A 198 -12.56 -1.13 10.34
N HIS A 199 -11.45 -1.12 9.59
CA HIS A 199 -10.15 -0.71 10.09
C HIS A 199 -9.91 0.79 9.84
N PRO A 200 -9.47 1.55 10.85
CA PRO A 200 -9.39 3.02 10.78
C PRO A 200 -8.25 3.54 9.90
N ALA A 201 -7.24 2.71 9.59
CA ALA A 201 -6.08 3.08 8.77
C ALA A 201 -5.80 2.02 7.71
N LEU A 202 -6.13 2.33 6.46
CA LEU A 202 -5.91 1.41 5.36
C LEU A 202 -4.73 1.88 4.50
N MET A 203 -3.68 1.08 4.43
CA MET A 203 -2.65 1.23 3.39
C MET A 203 -3.32 0.98 2.01
N PRO A 204 -3.06 1.81 0.98
CA PRO A 204 -3.54 1.52 -0.36
C PRO A 204 -2.97 0.18 -0.88
N GLU A 205 -3.84 -0.66 -1.45
CA GLU A 205 -3.42 -1.95 -2.03
C GLU A 205 -2.35 -1.79 -3.10
N GLN A 206 -2.46 -0.76 -3.93
CA GLN A 206 -1.46 -0.49 -4.95
C GLN A 206 -0.10 -0.12 -4.36
N LEU A 207 -0.06 0.63 -3.24
CA LEU A 207 1.19 0.92 -2.54
C LEU A 207 1.84 -0.37 -2.03
N ALA A 208 1.06 -1.22 -1.35
CA ALA A 208 1.58 -2.49 -0.84
C ALA A 208 2.08 -3.38 -1.98
N HIS A 209 1.31 -3.50 -3.07
CA HIS A 209 1.71 -4.26 -4.25
C HIS A 209 3.03 -3.75 -4.83
N ASP A 210 3.14 -2.45 -5.07
CA ASP A 210 4.32 -1.85 -5.69
C ASP A 210 5.58 -2.07 -4.83
N MET A 211 5.47 -1.98 -3.50
CA MET A 211 6.58 -2.27 -2.58
C MET A 211 6.96 -3.74 -2.60
N ILE A 212 5.98 -4.65 -2.55
CA ILE A 212 6.21 -6.10 -2.56
C ILE A 212 6.94 -6.53 -3.83
N ILE A 213 6.44 -6.16 -5.01
CA ILE A 213 7.08 -6.58 -6.28
C ILE A 213 8.44 -5.94 -6.50
N THR A 214 8.66 -4.73 -5.95
CA THR A 214 9.97 -4.06 -6.06
C THR A 214 11.04 -4.77 -5.25
N TRP A 215 10.75 -5.22 -4.04
CA TRP A 215 11.75 -5.72 -3.11
C TRP A 215 11.75 -7.24 -2.93
N THR A 216 10.90 -7.96 -3.68
CA THR A 216 10.81 -9.42 -3.62
C THR A 216 10.64 -10.03 -5.00
N ASN A 217 11.03 -11.31 -5.13
CA ASN A 217 10.67 -12.18 -6.25
C ASN A 217 9.48 -13.08 -5.89
N GLU A 218 8.86 -13.73 -6.87
CA GLU A 218 7.82 -14.72 -6.61
C GLU A 218 8.36 -15.85 -5.71
N GLY A 219 7.54 -16.29 -4.77
CA GLY A 219 7.91 -17.29 -3.75
C GLY A 219 8.68 -16.75 -2.56
N ASP A 220 9.20 -15.51 -2.58
CA ASP A 220 9.82 -14.87 -1.42
C ASP A 220 8.79 -14.62 -0.31
N ALA A 221 9.26 -14.66 0.96
CA ALA A 221 8.43 -14.38 2.12
C ALA A 221 8.47 -12.88 2.48
N VAL A 222 7.30 -12.33 2.77
CA VAL A 222 7.10 -10.96 3.27
C VAL A 222 6.59 -11.02 4.70
N PHE A 223 7.12 -10.16 5.56
CA PHE A 223 6.70 -10.00 6.94
C PHE A 223 6.01 -8.66 7.17
N ASP A 224 4.95 -8.66 7.98
CA ASP A 224 4.31 -7.44 8.48
C ASP A 224 4.01 -7.58 9.99
N PRO A 225 4.76 -6.88 10.86
CA PRO A 225 4.55 -6.92 12.31
C PRO A 225 3.25 -6.26 12.76
N PHE A 226 2.60 -5.44 11.92
CA PHE A 226 1.37 -4.69 12.24
C PHE A 226 0.35 -4.86 11.11
N THR A 227 -0.11 -6.10 10.93
CA THR A 227 -0.89 -6.51 9.74
C THR A 227 -2.20 -5.73 9.57
N GLY A 228 -2.82 -5.25 10.66
CA GLY A 228 -4.01 -4.40 10.65
C GLY A 228 -5.16 -5.01 9.85
N ALA A 229 -5.54 -4.39 8.74
CA ALA A 229 -6.58 -4.90 7.85
C ALA A 229 -6.10 -5.97 6.84
N GLY A 230 -4.84 -6.41 6.88
CA GLY A 230 -4.31 -7.46 6.01
C GLY A 230 -4.01 -7.02 4.57
N THR A 231 -3.73 -5.75 4.34
CA THR A 231 -3.42 -5.28 2.98
C THR A 231 -2.16 -5.92 2.43
N THR A 232 -1.09 -6.00 3.22
CA THR A 232 0.16 -6.65 2.85
C THR A 232 -0.08 -8.13 2.54
N ALA A 233 -0.83 -8.85 3.40
CA ALA A 233 -1.17 -10.26 3.22
C ALA A 233 -1.93 -10.51 1.91
N LYS A 234 -2.96 -9.72 1.63
CA LYS A 234 -3.73 -9.81 0.38
C LYS A 234 -2.85 -9.56 -0.85
N MET A 235 -1.99 -8.55 -0.81
CA MET A 235 -1.13 -8.25 -1.96
C MET A 235 -0.05 -9.32 -2.17
N CYS A 236 0.45 -9.94 -1.10
CA CYS A 236 1.34 -11.10 -1.19
C CYS A 236 0.65 -12.28 -1.89
N LEU A 237 -0.58 -12.61 -1.48
CA LEU A 237 -1.38 -13.66 -2.12
C LEU A 237 -1.54 -13.40 -3.63
N LEU A 238 -1.94 -12.18 -4.01
CA LEU A 238 -2.21 -11.81 -5.41
C LEU A 238 -0.95 -11.72 -6.27
N SER A 239 0.22 -11.52 -5.65
CA SER A 239 1.51 -11.44 -6.34
C SER A 239 2.38 -12.69 -6.17
N HIS A 240 1.81 -13.80 -5.69
CA HIS A 240 2.50 -15.08 -5.50
C HIS A 240 3.72 -15.00 -4.57
N ARG A 241 3.59 -14.22 -3.49
CA ARG A 241 4.56 -14.15 -2.39
C ARG A 241 3.99 -14.84 -1.17
N LYS A 242 4.88 -15.45 -0.38
CA LYS A 242 4.53 -15.96 0.94
C LYS A 242 4.39 -14.80 1.92
N PHE A 243 3.55 -14.98 2.91
CA PHE A 243 3.31 -13.95 3.94
C PHE A 243 3.27 -14.56 5.32
N HIS A 244 3.90 -13.90 6.26
CA HIS A 244 3.64 -14.08 7.67
C HIS A 244 3.53 -12.71 8.36
N GLY A 245 2.58 -12.59 9.28
CA GLY A 245 2.38 -11.32 9.97
C GLY A 245 1.66 -11.47 11.28
N THR A 246 1.83 -10.49 12.15
CA THR A 246 1.22 -10.44 13.47
C THR A 246 0.14 -9.38 13.54
N GLU A 247 -0.91 -9.67 14.29
CA GLU A 247 -1.97 -8.74 14.62
C GLU A 247 -2.44 -9.03 16.05
N LEU A 248 -2.48 -7.99 16.88
CA LEU A 248 -2.80 -8.13 18.28
C LEU A 248 -4.31 -8.29 18.52
N SER A 249 -5.12 -7.59 17.71
CA SER A 249 -6.57 -7.65 17.79
C SER A 249 -7.12 -8.90 17.13
N LEU A 250 -7.76 -9.78 17.92
CA LEU A 250 -8.45 -10.95 17.40
C LEU A 250 -9.51 -10.57 16.35
N ALA A 251 -10.20 -9.45 16.55
CA ALA A 251 -11.20 -8.97 15.61
C ALA A 251 -10.58 -8.61 14.24
N TYR A 252 -9.38 -8.05 14.23
CA TYR A 252 -8.66 -7.79 12.99
C TYR A 252 -8.08 -9.07 12.39
N CYS A 253 -7.66 -10.04 13.19
CA CYS A 253 -7.29 -11.37 12.69
C CYS A 253 -8.44 -12.03 11.91
N GLU A 254 -9.67 -11.99 12.45
CA GLU A 254 -10.87 -12.50 11.75
C GLU A 254 -11.19 -11.69 10.47
N LEU A 255 -11.00 -10.37 10.51
CA LEU A 255 -11.15 -9.52 9.34
C LEU A 255 -10.14 -9.90 8.25
N ILE A 256 -8.87 -10.10 8.59
CA ILE A 256 -7.82 -10.52 7.66
C ILE A 256 -8.18 -11.88 7.05
N LYS A 257 -8.53 -12.87 7.87
CA LYS A 257 -8.97 -14.19 7.42
C LYS A 257 -10.09 -14.08 6.39
N THR A 258 -11.17 -13.37 6.74
CA THR A 258 -12.31 -13.15 5.85
C THR A 258 -11.88 -12.51 4.52
N ARG A 259 -10.98 -11.53 4.59
CA ARG A 259 -10.47 -10.83 3.42
C ARG A 259 -9.65 -11.74 2.51
N ILE A 260 -8.81 -12.60 3.06
CA ILE A 260 -8.03 -13.59 2.32
C ILE A 260 -8.95 -14.64 1.69
N GLU A 261 -9.92 -15.17 2.44
CA GLU A 261 -10.90 -16.15 1.93
C GLU A 261 -11.75 -15.59 0.79
N LEU A 262 -12.21 -14.34 0.88
CA LEU A 262 -12.92 -13.65 -0.21
C LEU A 262 -12.02 -13.38 -1.42
N THR A 263 -10.72 -13.22 -1.22
CA THR A 263 -9.75 -13.05 -2.32
C THR A 263 -9.51 -14.38 -3.05
N LEU A 264 -9.44 -15.47 -2.31
CA LEU A 264 -9.29 -16.83 -2.85
C LEU A 264 -10.57 -17.31 -3.56
N ASN A 265 -11.73 -16.99 -3.00
CA ASN A 265 -13.03 -17.41 -3.47
C ASN A 265 -13.95 -16.18 -3.67
N PRO A 266 -13.70 -15.37 -4.70
CA PRO A 266 -14.50 -14.18 -4.92
C PRO A 266 -15.97 -14.59 -5.16
N PRO A 267 -16.94 -13.90 -4.52
CA PRO A 267 -18.35 -14.18 -4.76
C PRO A 267 -18.66 -13.96 -6.25
N VAL A 268 -19.46 -14.88 -6.82
CA VAL A 268 -19.90 -14.76 -8.21
C VAL A 268 -20.57 -13.40 -8.38
N ALA A 269 -20.08 -12.59 -9.30
CA ALA A 269 -20.68 -11.30 -9.59
C ALA A 269 -22.10 -11.53 -10.14
N ILE A 270 -23.13 -11.27 -9.33
CA ILE A 270 -24.48 -11.16 -9.83
C ILE A 270 -24.49 -9.88 -10.67
N GLU A 271 -24.61 -10.04 -12.00
CA GLU A 271 -24.82 -8.88 -12.87
C GLU A 271 -26.02 -8.09 -12.35
N LYS A 272 -25.75 -6.89 -11.85
CA LYS A 272 -26.86 -5.98 -11.54
C LYS A 272 -27.59 -5.74 -12.85
N PRO A 273 -28.92 -5.87 -12.90
CA PRO A 273 -29.68 -5.50 -14.09
C PRO A 273 -29.22 -4.09 -14.47
N LYS A 274 -28.92 -3.91 -15.77
CA LYS A 274 -28.55 -2.58 -16.29
C LYS A 274 -29.68 -1.65 -15.85
N LYS A 275 -29.33 -0.59 -15.09
CA LYS A 275 -30.31 0.44 -14.77
C LYS A 275 -30.83 0.95 -16.11
N ASP A 276 -32.14 0.76 -16.35
CA ASP A 276 -32.80 1.30 -17.52
C ASP A 276 -32.42 2.78 -17.61
N LYS A 277 -31.96 3.20 -18.78
CA LYS A 277 -31.70 4.60 -19.03
C LYS A 277 -33.02 5.34 -18.87
N ILE A 278 -33.18 6.13 -17.83
CA ILE A 278 -34.27 7.08 -17.74
C ILE A 278 -34.04 8.09 -18.87
N ILE A 279 -34.72 7.92 -19.98
CA ILE A 279 -34.72 8.88 -21.09
C ILE A 279 -35.56 10.06 -20.62
N LYS A 280 -34.93 11.18 -20.27
CA LYS A 280 -35.67 12.43 -20.04
C LYS A 280 -36.07 12.99 -21.39
N MET A 281 -37.31 12.80 -21.80
CA MET A 281 -37.90 13.38 -23.00
C MET A 281 -38.67 14.65 -22.64
N ALA A 282 -38.73 15.61 -23.56
CA ALA A 282 -39.60 16.76 -23.42
C ALA A 282 -41.05 16.32 -23.56
N ILE A 283 -41.99 17.06 -22.90
CA ILE A 283 -43.42 16.68 -22.92
C ILE A 283 -44.02 16.51 -24.32
N PRO A 284 -43.67 17.28 -25.36
CA PRO A 284 -44.13 17.04 -26.74
C PRO A 284 -43.67 15.69 -27.30
N ASP A 285 -42.43 15.29 -27.03
CA ASP A 285 -41.86 14.02 -27.53
C ASP A 285 -42.44 12.81 -26.82
N LEU A 286 -42.95 12.97 -25.57
CA LEU A 286 -43.65 11.94 -24.82
C LEU A 286 -45.01 11.57 -25.44
N ILE A 287 -45.68 12.52 -26.09
CA ILE A 287 -46.99 12.28 -26.72
C ILE A 287 -46.83 11.46 -28.01
N GLU A 288 -45.78 11.74 -28.79
CA GLU A 288 -45.46 10.98 -29.99
C GLU A 288 -44.93 9.57 -29.63
N PHE A 289 -44.18 9.46 -28.57
CA PHE A 289 -43.65 8.20 -28.04
C PHE A 289 -44.74 7.28 -27.47
N ALA A 290 -45.79 7.85 -26.84
CA ALA A 290 -46.89 7.08 -26.28
C ALA A 290 -47.70 6.27 -27.32
N HIS A 291 -47.62 6.66 -28.60
CA HIS A 291 -48.23 5.92 -29.69
C HIS A 291 -47.41 4.72 -30.20
N THR A 292 -46.19 4.56 -29.74
CA THR A 292 -45.29 3.46 -30.14
C THR A 292 -45.02 2.43 -29.02
N VAL A 293 -45.70 2.57 -27.89
CA VAL A 293 -45.53 1.67 -26.74
C VAL A 293 -46.68 0.66 -26.70
N GLU A 294 -46.39 -0.60 -26.95
CA GLU A 294 -47.28 -1.72 -26.68
C GLU A 294 -46.99 -2.28 -25.28
N ILE A 295 -48.03 -2.46 -24.47
CA ILE A 295 -47.94 -3.11 -23.16
C ILE A 295 -48.15 -4.61 -23.35
N ASP A 296 -47.21 -5.42 -22.94
CA ASP A 296 -47.39 -6.88 -22.87
C ASP A 296 -48.37 -7.22 -21.74
N PRO A 297 -49.55 -7.73 -22.07
CA PRO A 297 -50.61 -7.98 -21.07
C PRO A 297 -50.26 -9.16 -20.13
N THR A 298 -49.17 -9.89 -20.39
CA THR A 298 -48.76 -11.03 -19.56
C THR A 298 -47.72 -10.69 -18.52
N THR A 299 -46.93 -9.63 -18.75
CA THR A 299 -45.79 -9.24 -17.89
C THR A 299 -45.88 -7.83 -17.32
N ASP A 300 -46.92 -7.07 -17.72
CA ASP A 300 -47.10 -5.64 -17.36
C ASP A 300 -45.86 -4.76 -17.69
N THR A 301 -45.13 -5.16 -18.74
CA THR A 301 -43.90 -4.49 -19.18
C THR A 301 -44.13 -3.78 -20.51
N ALA A 302 -43.68 -2.54 -20.64
CA ALA A 302 -43.75 -1.77 -21.87
C ALA A 302 -42.69 -2.26 -22.89
N ILE A 303 -43.13 -2.67 -24.08
CA ILE A 303 -42.23 -3.05 -25.18
C ILE A 303 -42.08 -1.85 -26.11
N ILE A 304 -40.86 -1.34 -26.23
CA ILE A 304 -40.52 -0.28 -27.16
C ILE A 304 -39.99 -0.92 -28.44
N ARG A 305 -40.73 -0.83 -29.54
CA ARG A 305 -40.24 -1.22 -30.87
C ARG A 305 -39.63 0.03 -31.53
N GLY A 306 -38.27 0.06 -31.67
CA GLY A 306 -37.57 1.07 -32.45
C GLY A 306 -37.46 0.69 -33.90
#